data_c32818e28060a43e0fe44cfbd86395e5
#
_entry.id   c32818e28060a43e0fe44cfbd86395e5
#
_cell.length_a   1.000
_cell.length_b   1.000
_cell.length_c   1.000
_cell.angle_alpha   90.00
_cell.angle_beta   90.00
_cell.angle_gamma   90.00
#
_symmetry.space_group_name_H-M   'P 1'
#
loop_
_entity.id
_entity.type
_entity.pdbx_description
1 polymer ?
#
loop_
_entity_poly.entity_id
_entity_poly.type
_entity_poly.pdbx_seq_one_letter_code
_entity_poly.pdbx_strand_id
1 'polypeptide(L)'
;MTNLSREAQPDSALEERIVSALVATGLVRRRGVWAWWLAAVAVIVLSFSVTMFRPTHSLAHGTTYVVLLYEDSTYRPAPAGHDAERVAVIARWVDSLDTMGKVERAGRLRGPGSLGGLIMIRAADDVDAARIAGSCPFTQWGGHVEVKRFEP
;
A
#
# COMPACT_ATOMS: atom_id res chain seq x y z
N MET A 1 -60.92 -8.35 -45.45
CA MET A 1 -60.94 -7.19 -44.55
C MET A 1 -61.15 -7.73 -43.15
N THR A 2 -60.03 -7.98 -42.43
CA THR A 2 -60.09 -8.63 -41.13
C THR A 2 -59.95 -7.53 -40.04
N ASN A 3 -61.06 -7.40 -39.29
CA ASN A 3 -61.18 -6.44 -38.19
C ASN A 3 -60.32 -6.93 -37.00
N LEU A 4 -59.25 -6.25 -36.70
CA LEU A 4 -58.45 -6.49 -35.50
C LEU A 4 -59.24 -6.00 -34.28
N SER A 5 -59.50 -6.94 -33.40
CA SER A 5 -60.24 -6.71 -32.12
C SER A 5 -59.46 -5.71 -31.24
N ARG A 6 -60.19 -4.76 -30.76
CA ARG A 6 -59.89 -3.72 -29.80
C ARG A 6 -59.22 -4.34 -28.57
N GLU A 7 -58.03 -3.97 -28.33
CA GLU A 7 -57.28 -4.30 -27.11
C GLU A 7 -58.05 -3.77 -25.90
N ALA A 8 -58.56 -4.65 -25.09
CA ALA A 8 -59.30 -4.27 -23.88
C ALA A 8 -58.29 -3.74 -22.87
N GLN A 9 -58.42 -2.48 -22.51
CA GLN A 9 -57.64 -1.84 -21.48
C GLN A 9 -57.91 -2.59 -20.14
N PRO A 10 -56.87 -3.11 -19.46
CA PRO A 10 -57.07 -3.86 -18.23
C PRO A 10 -57.70 -2.96 -17.15
N ASP A 11 -58.63 -3.54 -16.38
CA ASP A 11 -59.32 -2.86 -15.30
C ASP A 11 -58.33 -2.47 -14.19
N SER A 12 -58.25 -1.19 -13.86
CA SER A 12 -57.34 -0.66 -12.83
C SER A 12 -57.55 -1.32 -11.45
N ALA A 13 -58.74 -1.81 -11.17
CA ALA A 13 -59.06 -2.57 -9.97
C ALA A 13 -58.36 -3.94 -9.93
N LEU A 14 -58.07 -4.52 -11.09
CA LEU A 14 -57.32 -5.78 -11.19
C LEU A 14 -55.82 -5.59 -10.92
N GLU A 15 -55.27 -4.50 -11.40
CA GLU A 15 -53.87 -4.15 -11.15
C GLU A 15 -53.61 -3.89 -9.66
N GLU A 16 -54.46 -3.15 -8.98
CA GLU A 16 -54.33 -2.90 -7.53
C GLU A 16 -54.43 -4.19 -6.71
N ARG A 17 -55.30 -5.13 -7.10
CA ARG A 17 -55.41 -6.42 -6.42
C ARG A 17 -54.20 -7.32 -6.63
N ILE A 18 -53.57 -7.30 -7.79
CA ILE A 18 -52.32 -8.05 -8.06
C ILE A 18 -51.15 -7.44 -7.30
N VAL A 19 -51.03 -6.12 -7.27
CA VAL A 19 -49.95 -5.43 -6.53
C VAL A 19 -50.11 -5.67 -5.03
N SER A 20 -51.32 -5.59 -4.47
CA SER A 20 -51.52 -5.85 -3.04
C SER A 20 -51.25 -7.31 -2.66
N ALA A 21 -51.62 -8.27 -3.52
CA ALA A 21 -51.30 -9.68 -3.31
C ALA A 21 -49.80 -9.99 -3.37
N LEU A 22 -49.03 -9.33 -4.25
CA LEU A 22 -47.59 -9.47 -4.35
C LEU A 22 -46.85 -8.86 -3.15
N VAL A 23 -47.38 -7.76 -2.59
CA VAL A 23 -46.85 -7.17 -1.36
C VAL A 23 -47.17 -8.05 -0.14
N ALA A 24 -48.37 -8.64 -0.06
CA ALA A 24 -48.78 -9.51 1.03
C ALA A 24 -48.05 -10.86 1.04
N THR A 25 -47.60 -11.37 -0.10
CA THR A 25 -46.79 -12.60 -0.20
C THR A 25 -45.30 -12.38 0.10
N GLY A 26 -44.87 -11.16 0.44
CA GLY A 26 -43.50 -10.88 0.84
C GLY A 26 -42.43 -11.02 -0.28
N LEU A 27 -42.87 -11.26 -1.53
CA LEU A 27 -41.98 -11.40 -2.70
C LEU A 27 -41.34 -10.07 -3.12
N VAL A 28 -41.97 -8.94 -2.79
CA VAL A 28 -41.38 -7.60 -2.93
C VAL A 28 -40.89 -7.13 -1.57
N ARG A 29 -39.83 -7.74 -1.08
CA ARG A 29 -39.12 -7.22 0.07
C ARG A 29 -38.42 -5.92 -0.37
N ARG A 30 -38.99 -4.80 -0.06
CA ARG A 30 -38.33 -3.48 -0.12
C ARG A 30 -37.17 -3.52 0.85
N ARG A 31 -36.09 -4.23 0.51
CA ARG A 31 -34.80 -4.05 1.14
C ARG A 31 -34.37 -2.63 0.82
N GLY A 32 -34.49 -1.81 1.82
CA GLY A 32 -34.30 -0.39 1.69
C GLY A 32 -32.98 -0.10 1.01
N VAL A 33 -33.05 0.55 -0.13
CA VAL A 33 -31.93 1.13 -0.86
C VAL A 33 -31.06 1.95 0.11
N TRP A 34 -31.64 2.41 1.18
CA TRP A 34 -30.99 3.10 2.30
C TRP A 34 -29.92 2.24 3.03
N ALA A 35 -30.15 0.94 3.17
CA ALA A 35 -29.15 0.05 3.80
C ALA A 35 -27.89 -0.09 2.94
N TRP A 36 -28.02 -0.06 1.63
CA TRP A 36 -26.89 -0.07 0.69
C TRP A 36 -26.14 1.25 0.69
N TRP A 37 -26.83 2.39 0.82
CA TRP A 37 -26.21 3.71 0.94
C TRP A 37 -25.43 3.84 2.25
N LEU A 38 -25.92 3.33 3.36
CA LEU A 38 -25.21 3.32 4.65
C LEU A 38 -23.97 2.42 4.59
N ALA A 39 -24.04 1.26 3.94
CA ALA A 39 -22.90 0.39 3.74
C ALA A 39 -21.83 1.03 2.83
N ALA A 40 -22.23 1.69 1.75
CA ALA A 40 -21.32 2.39 0.85
C ALA A 40 -20.62 3.56 1.55
N VAL A 41 -21.33 4.35 2.35
CA VAL A 41 -20.76 5.45 3.13
C VAL A 41 -19.79 4.92 4.19
N ALA A 42 -20.11 3.80 4.87
CA ALA A 42 -19.22 3.19 5.84
C ALA A 42 -17.90 2.72 5.21
N VAL A 43 -17.95 2.11 4.01
CA VAL A 43 -16.75 1.68 3.27
C VAL A 43 -15.91 2.89 2.84
N ILE A 44 -16.53 3.97 2.36
CA ILE A 44 -15.82 5.20 1.98
C ILE A 44 -15.16 5.85 3.20
N VAL A 45 -15.85 5.94 4.33
CA VAL A 45 -15.31 6.52 5.57
C VAL A 45 -14.17 5.65 6.13
N LEU A 46 -14.30 4.31 6.10
CA LEU A 46 -13.20 3.42 6.50
C LEU A 46 -11.99 3.55 5.55
N SER A 47 -12.21 3.62 4.25
CA SER A 47 -11.13 3.78 3.26
C SER A 47 -10.42 5.13 3.42
N PHE A 48 -11.18 6.19 3.69
CA PHE A 48 -10.63 7.53 3.93
C PHE A 48 -9.87 7.61 5.26
N SER A 49 -10.34 6.92 6.29
CA SER A 49 -9.67 6.85 7.60
C SER A 49 -8.33 6.12 7.49
N VAL A 50 -8.23 5.04 6.72
CA VAL A 50 -6.97 4.30 6.50
C VAL A 50 -5.95 5.13 5.70
N THR A 51 -6.40 6.01 4.79
CA THR A 51 -5.50 6.89 4.03
C THR A 51 -5.07 8.13 4.81
N MET A 52 -5.91 8.64 5.72
CA MET A 52 -5.58 9.80 6.57
C MET A 52 -4.80 9.42 7.83
N PHE A 53 -4.97 8.18 8.33
CA PHE A 53 -4.15 7.60 9.38
C PHE A 53 -2.96 6.81 8.80
N ARG A 54 -2.28 7.35 7.79
CA ARG A 54 -0.85 7.05 7.70
C ARG A 54 -0.27 7.73 8.94
N PRO A 55 0.28 6.97 9.91
CA PRO A 55 1.01 7.60 10.96
C PRO A 55 2.05 8.48 10.26
N THR A 56 1.92 9.80 10.39
CA THR A 56 3.07 10.67 10.21
C THR A 56 4.00 10.19 11.29
N HIS A 57 4.90 9.26 10.93
CA HIS A 57 5.94 8.81 11.83
C HIS A 57 6.58 10.09 12.31
N SER A 58 6.36 10.39 13.60
CA SER A 58 7.05 11.48 14.26
C SER A 58 8.51 11.17 14.03
N LEU A 59 9.12 11.90 13.09
CA LEU A 59 10.50 11.66 12.67
C LEU A 59 11.31 11.69 13.95
N ALA A 60 11.94 10.59 14.29
CA ALA A 60 12.77 10.49 15.48
C ALA A 60 13.70 11.69 15.48
N HIS A 61 13.76 12.41 16.62
CA HIS A 61 14.69 13.52 16.75
C HIS A 61 16.11 12.95 16.55
N GLY A 62 16.80 13.38 15.50
CA GLY A 62 18.11 12.88 15.16
C GLY A 62 18.68 13.57 13.93
N THR A 63 19.94 13.35 13.72
CA THR A 63 20.67 13.82 12.54
C THR A 63 20.39 12.88 11.36
N THR A 64 20.29 13.44 10.16
CA THR A 64 20.16 12.66 8.93
C THR A 64 21.51 12.11 8.49
N TYR A 65 21.54 10.84 8.15
CA TYR A 65 22.71 10.15 7.59
C TYR A 65 22.33 9.49 6.27
N VAL A 66 23.31 9.36 5.40
CA VAL A 66 23.22 8.63 4.13
C VAL A 66 24.00 7.34 4.25
N VAL A 67 23.31 6.23 4.10
CA VAL A 67 23.90 4.89 3.98
C VAL A 67 24.05 4.58 2.50
N LEU A 68 25.29 4.39 2.06
CA LEU A 68 25.66 4.10 0.68
C LEU A 68 25.99 2.61 0.55
N LEU A 69 25.41 1.95 -0.43
CA LEU A 69 25.58 0.52 -0.70
C LEU A 69 26.45 0.36 -1.96
N TYR A 70 27.65 -0.18 -1.81
CA TYR A 70 28.60 -0.36 -2.90
C TYR A 70 28.72 -1.82 -3.32
N GLU A 71 28.55 -2.06 -4.62
CA GLU A 71 28.80 -3.32 -5.31
C GLU A 71 30.25 -3.29 -5.84
N ASP A 72 31.22 -3.44 -4.96
CA ASP A 72 32.64 -3.45 -5.29
C ASP A 72 33.13 -4.84 -5.77
N SER A 73 34.46 -5.01 -5.88
CA SER A 73 35.06 -6.26 -6.35
C SER A 73 34.80 -7.47 -5.44
N THR A 74 34.38 -7.26 -4.21
CA THR A 74 34.06 -8.34 -3.24
C THR A 74 32.57 -8.72 -3.29
N TYR A 75 31.72 -7.89 -3.92
CA TYR A 75 30.31 -8.16 -4.08
C TYR A 75 30.07 -9.35 -4.97
N ARG A 76 29.27 -10.30 -4.48
CA ARG A 76 28.84 -11.47 -5.23
C ARG A 76 27.45 -11.22 -5.80
N PRO A 77 27.31 -10.98 -7.12
CA PRO A 77 26.02 -10.80 -7.73
C PRO A 77 25.10 -12.00 -7.49
N ALA A 78 23.80 -11.80 -7.47
CA ALA A 78 22.86 -12.87 -7.34
C ALA A 78 22.95 -13.81 -8.56
N PRO A 79 22.74 -15.13 -8.39
CA PRO A 79 22.52 -16.01 -9.54
C PRO A 79 21.37 -15.52 -10.40
N ALA A 80 21.40 -15.85 -11.69
CA ALA A 80 20.35 -15.44 -12.63
C ALA A 80 18.95 -15.80 -12.07
N GLY A 81 18.05 -14.82 -12.03
CA GLY A 81 16.68 -14.99 -11.50
C GLY A 81 16.51 -14.80 -9.99
N HIS A 82 17.59 -14.67 -9.18
CA HIS A 82 17.51 -14.50 -7.72
C HIS A 82 17.68 -13.05 -7.23
N ASP A 83 17.79 -12.10 -8.13
CA ASP A 83 17.89 -10.66 -7.77
C ASP A 83 16.69 -10.18 -6.97
N ALA A 84 15.49 -10.63 -7.32
CA ALA A 84 14.26 -10.24 -6.64
C ALA A 84 14.25 -10.69 -5.16
N GLU A 85 14.84 -11.84 -4.86
CA GLU A 85 14.92 -12.36 -3.50
C GLU A 85 15.82 -11.48 -2.61
N ARG A 86 16.99 -11.07 -3.13
CA ARG A 86 17.88 -10.16 -2.42
C ARG A 86 17.29 -8.79 -2.20
N VAL A 87 16.62 -8.25 -3.23
CA VAL A 87 15.86 -6.99 -3.12
C VAL A 87 14.80 -7.10 -2.03
N ALA A 88 14.07 -8.22 -1.95
CA ALA A 88 13.05 -8.44 -0.92
C ALA A 88 13.66 -8.53 0.49
N VAL A 89 14.87 -9.05 0.65
CA VAL A 89 15.57 -9.09 1.95
C VAL A 89 15.93 -7.67 2.39
N ILE A 90 16.48 -6.86 1.49
CA ILE A 90 16.81 -5.44 1.80
C ILE A 90 15.54 -4.65 2.07
N ALA A 91 14.48 -4.83 1.26
CA ALA A 91 13.22 -4.15 1.45
C ALA A 91 12.63 -4.41 2.85
N ARG A 92 12.59 -5.66 3.31
CA ARG A 92 12.13 -6.01 4.66
C ARG A 92 12.95 -5.35 5.77
N TRP A 93 14.26 -5.23 5.58
CA TRP A 93 15.12 -4.53 6.53
C TRP A 93 14.80 -3.03 6.54
N VAL A 94 14.66 -2.40 5.38
CA VAL A 94 14.24 -0.99 5.26
C VAL A 94 12.86 -0.77 5.89
N ASP A 95 11.88 -1.64 5.63
CA ASP A 95 10.54 -1.57 6.20
C ASP A 95 10.57 -1.67 7.74
N SER A 96 11.47 -2.49 8.29
CA SER A 96 11.65 -2.59 9.74
C SER A 96 12.17 -1.28 10.36
N LEU A 97 13.08 -0.60 9.68
CA LEU A 97 13.58 0.72 10.09
C LEU A 97 12.53 1.81 9.90
N ASP A 98 11.74 1.73 8.82
CA ASP A 98 10.64 2.67 8.55
C ASP A 98 9.56 2.58 9.63
N THR A 99 9.22 1.37 10.06
CA THR A 99 8.29 1.15 11.19
C THR A 99 8.77 1.82 12.48
N MET A 100 10.09 1.95 12.67
CA MET A 100 10.70 2.68 13.79
C MET A 100 10.82 4.19 13.53
N GLY A 101 10.37 4.70 12.39
CA GLY A 101 10.48 6.11 12.00
C GLY A 101 11.92 6.55 11.69
N LYS A 102 12.80 5.62 11.37
CA LYS A 102 14.23 5.87 11.13
C LYS A 102 14.60 6.06 9.65
N VAL A 103 13.70 5.81 8.71
CA VAL A 103 13.95 5.96 7.27
C VAL A 103 13.28 7.23 6.76
N GLU A 104 14.02 8.05 6.04
CA GLU A 104 13.46 9.19 5.31
C GLU A 104 13.26 8.84 3.83
N ARG A 105 14.22 8.13 3.26
CA ARG A 105 14.18 7.73 1.86
C ARG A 105 15.10 6.53 1.62
N ALA A 106 14.69 5.63 0.75
CA ALA A 106 15.53 4.53 0.27
C ALA A 106 15.37 4.39 -1.24
N GLY A 107 16.44 4.00 -1.93
CA GLY A 107 16.40 3.82 -3.36
C GLY A 107 17.55 2.98 -3.89
N ARG A 108 17.26 2.15 -4.91
CA ARG A 108 18.27 1.47 -5.70
C ARG A 108 18.78 2.40 -6.79
N LEU A 109 20.08 2.46 -6.97
CA LEU A 109 20.71 3.20 -8.05
C LEU A 109 21.06 2.23 -9.17
N ARG A 110 20.85 2.68 -10.41
CA ARG A 110 21.23 1.94 -11.61
C ARG A 110 22.08 2.85 -12.48
N GLY A 111 23.21 2.36 -12.89
CA GLY A 111 24.13 3.14 -13.75
C GLY A 111 25.52 2.56 -13.73
N PRO A 112 26.46 3.18 -14.45
CA PRO A 112 27.85 2.82 -14.38
C PRO A 112 28.41 3.18 -12.98
N GLY A 113 29.25 2.32 -12.42
CA GLY A 113 29.87 2.49 -11.12
C GLY A 113 29.43 1.44 -10.11
N SER A 114 30.09 1.46 -8.97
CA SER A 114 29.87 0.47 -7.90
C SER A 114 28.77 0.84 -6.92
N LEU A 115 28.18 2.04 -7.00
CA LEU A 115 27.12 2.46 -6.08
C LEU A 115 25.76 1.86 -6.51
N GLY A 116 25.32 0.84 -5.80
CA GLY A 116 24.09 0.10 -6.09
C GLY A 116 22.83 0.64 -5.40
N GLY A 117 22.98 1.45 -4.34
CA GLY A 117 21.84 2.01 -3.63
C GLY A 117 22.20 3.04 -2.57
N LEU A 118 21.19 3.79 -2.14
CA LEU A 118 21.31 4.70 -1.00
C LEU A 118 20.08 4.63 -0.11
N ILE A 119 20.28 4.88 1.18
CA ILE A 119 19.23 4.94 2.18
C ILE A 119 19.50 6.13 3.08
N MET A 120 18.56 7.05 3.19
CA MET A 120 18.62 8.17 4.13
C MET A 120 17.95 7.75 5.43
N ILE A 121 18.70 7.80 6.52
CA ILE A 121 18.22 7.40 7.85
C ILE A 121 18.35 8.54 8.85
N ARG A 122 17.52 8.50 9.87
CA ARG A 122 17.67 9.30 11.09
C ARG A 122 18.30 8.46 12.18
N ALA A 123 19.36 8.98 12.78
CA ALA A 123 20.04 8.37 13.91
C ALA A 123 20.35 9.41 14.99
N ALA A 124 20.47 8.95 16.23
CA ALA A 124 20.76 9.84 17.35
C ALA A 124 22.17 10.46 17.23
N ASP A 125 23.12 9.65 16.79
CA ASP A 125 24.51 10.01 16.63
C ASP A 125 25.21 9.09 15.62
N ASP A 126 26.52 9.32 15.41
CA ASP A 126 27.33 8.54 14.46
C ASP A 126 27.41 7.05 14.86
N VAL A 127 27.37 6.73 16.15
CA VAL A 127 27.42 5.35 16.67
C VAL A 127 26.11 4.62 16.36
N ASP A 128 24.96 5.27 16.56
CA ASP A 128 23.65 4.72 16.22
C ASP A 128 23.54 4.53 14.68
N ALA A 129 24.02 5.49 13.90
CA ALA A 129 24.03 5.41 12.45
C ALA A 129 24.91 4.23 11.95
N ALA A 130 26.10 4.07 12.50
CA ALA A 130 26.99 2.95 12.17
C ALA A 130 26.38 1.60 12.58
N ARG A 131 25.71 1.52 13.75
CA ARG A 131 25.02 0.32 14.23
C ARG A 131 23.87 -0.07 13.29
N ILE A 132 23.07 0.89 12.85
CA ILE A 132 21.99 0.66 11.89
C ILE A 132 22.56 0.15 10.57
N ALA A 133 23.57 0.82 10.01
CA ALA A 133 24.20 0.42 8.75
C ALA A 133 24.87 -0.96 8.84
N GLY A 134 25.50 -1.26 9.97
CA GLY A 134 26.12 -2.58 10.21
C GLY A 134 25.13 -3.73 10.26
N SER A 135 23.85 -3.46 10.52
CA SER A 135 22.78 -4.45 10.45
C SER A 135 22.23 -4.68 9.04
N CYS A 136 22.73 -3.94 8.04
CA CYS A 136 22.26 -4.05 6.66
C CYS A 136 22.62 -5.42 6.07
N PRO A 137 21.64 -6.18 5.54
CA PRO A 137 21.90 -7.50 4.99
C PRO A 137 22.75 -7.50 3.72
N PHE A 138 23.01 -6.34 3.13
CA PHE A 138 23.83 -6.18 1.93
C PHE A 138 25.25 -6.71 2.10
N THR A 139 25.82 -6.59 3.31
CA THR A 139 27.17 -7.09 3.66
C THR A 139 27.30 -8.60 3.58
N GLN A 140 26.20 -9.36 3.72
CA GLN A 140 26.19 -10.83 3.62
C GLN A 140 26.62 -11.33 2.22
N TRP A 141 26.45 -10.47 1.21
CA TRP A 141 26.84 -10.78 -0.17
C TRP A 141 28.18 -10.18 -0.58
N GLY A 142 28.94 -9.70 0.41
CA GLY A 142 30.24 -9.08 0.18
C GLY A 142 30.16 -7.63 -0.29
N GLY A 143 28.99 -7.01 -0.21
CA GLY A 143 28.84 -5.58 -0.48
C GLY A 143 29.44 -4.73 0.63
N HIS A 144 29.93 -3.55 0.27
CA HIS A 144 30.43 -2.55 1.21
C HIS A 144 29.35 -1.54 1.57
N VAL A 145 29.28 -1.17 2.85
CA VAL A 145 28.32 -0.18 3.35
C VAL A 145 29.07 0.98 3.98
N GLU A 146 28.84 2.18 3.50
CA GLU A 146 29.42 3.40 4.02
C GLU A 146 28.34 4.30 4.61
N VAL A 147 28.63 4.97 5.73
CA VAL A 147 27.72 5.93 6.38
C VAL A 147 28.35 7.30 6.34
N LYS A 148 27.58 8.28 5.89
CA LYS A 148 27.97 9.69 5.90
C LYS A 148 26.88 10.53 6.56
N ARG A 149 27.30 11.51 7.37
CA ARG A 149 26.38 12.52 7.88
C ARG A 149 25.92 13.39 6.70
N PHE A 150 24.61 13.63 6.63
CA PHE A 150 24.07 14.56 5.65
C PHE A 150 24.08 15.97 6.22
N GLU A 151 24.80 16.86 5.55
CA GLU A 151 24.84 18.29 5.85
C GLU A 151 24.12 19.00 4.70
N PRO A 152 22.97 19.69 4.97
CA PRO A 152 22.18 20.41 3.94
C PRO A 152 22.88 21.65 3.41
#